data_7824c6db139cfa985157b9bad01da676
#
_entry.id   7824c6db139cfa985157b9bad01da676
#
_cell.length_a   1.000
_cell.length_b   1.000
_cell.length_c   1.000
_cell.angle_alpha   90.00
_cell.angle_beta   90.00
_cell.angle_gamma   90.00
#
_symmetry.space_group_name_H-M   'P 1'
#
loop_
_entity.id
_entity.type
_entity.pdbx_description
1 polymer ?
#
loop_
_entity_poly.entity_id
_entity_poly.type
_entity_poly.pdbx_seq_one_letter_code
_entity_poly.pdbx_strand_id
1 'polypeptide(L)'
;MFDTLKKIFSSSGNSPLKELIADAFLVDVRSREEFNEGSVRGAVNIPLDRIQQNIATFKNKKNIVVFCRSGMRSSQAKSILERMGFDNVTNGGTWHNVQNQLSN
;
A
#
# COMPACT_ATOMS: atom_id res chain seq x y z
N MET A 1 21.71 7.94 12.72
CA MET A 1 20.61 8.80 12.36
C MET A 1 20.84 9.57 11.06
N PHE A 2 21.90 10.30 10.96
CA PHE A 2 22.22 10.98 9.72
C PHE A 2 22.49 10.03 8.57
N ASP A 3 23.06 8.89 8.89
CA ASP A 3 23.35 7.89 7.87
C ASP A 3 22.08 7.33 7.25
N THR A 4 21.04 7.16 8.05
CA THR A 4 19.75 6.71 7.53
C THR A 4 19.18 7.71 6.57
N LEU A 5 19.28 8.97 6.92
CA LEU A 5 18.78 10.04 6.07
C LEU A 5 19.57 10.11 4.77
N LYS A 6 20.88 9.99 4.85
CA LYS A 6 21.74 9.97 3.68
C LYS A 6 21.39 8.81 2.75
N LYS A 7 21.14 7.65 3.32
CA LYS A 7 20.76 6.49 2.53
C LYS A 7 19.51 6.77 1.72
N ILE A 8 18.54 7.42 2.31
CA ILE A 8 17.31 7.73 1.63
C ILE A 8 17.55 8.61 0.43
N PHE A 9 18.40 9.61 0.58
CA PHE A 9 18.64 10.56 -0.49
C PHE A 9 19.67 10.09 -1.50
N SER A 10 20.57 9.23 -1.09
CA SER A 10 21.66 8.80 -1.97
C SER A 10 21.30 7.57 -2.79
N SER A 11 20.24 6.87 -2.47
CA SER A 11 19.91 5.67 -3.25
C SER A 11 19.20 6.08 -4.52
N SER A 12 19.99 6.22 -5.52
CA SER A 12 19.56 6.57 -6.84
C SER A 12 18.59 5.51 -7.38
N GLY A 13 17.40 5.92 -7.74
CA GLY A 13 16.42 5.03 -8.32
C GLY A 13 15.63 4.20 -7.33
N ASN A 14 15.98 4.26 -6.04
CA ASN A 14 15.27 3.50 -5.01
C ASN A 14 14.68 4.44 -3.98
N SER A 15 13.36 4.45 -3.87
CA SER A 15 12.67 5.15 -2.80
C SER A 15 12.39 4.17 -1.67
N PRO A 16 12.13 4.67 -0.46
CA PRO A 16 11.67 3.81 0.63
C PRO A 16 10.41 3.02 0.27
N LEU A 17 9.51 3.65 -0.48
CA LEU A 17 8.29 2.98 -0.90
C LEU A 17 8.60 1.84 -1.85
N LYS A 18 9.54 2.02 -2.75
CA LYS A 18 9.90 0.96 -3.69
C LYS A 18 10.41 -0.29 -2.97
N GLU A 19 11.27 -0.10 -1.99
CA GLU A 19 11.78 -1.22 -1.21
C GLU A 19 10.67 -1.91 -0.44
N LEU A 20 9.79 -1.13 0.14
CA LEU A 20 8.68 -1.64 0.92
C LEU A 20 7.71 -2.44 0.07
N ILE A 21 7.38 -1.92 -1.11
CA ILE A 21 6.43 -2.54 -2.02
C ILE A 21 6.89 -3.91 -2.49
N ALA A 22 8.18 -4.07 -2.69
CA ALA A 22 8.73 -5.31 -3.23
C ALA A 22 8.35 -6.53 -2.38
N ASP A 23 8.08 -6.32 -1.11
CA ASP A 23 7.86 -7.39 -0.15
C ASP A 23 6.55 -7.21 0.61
N ALA A 24 5.65 -6.41 0.10
CA ALA A 24 4.45 -6.03 0.82
C ALA A 24 3.22 -6.79 0.32
N PHE A 25 2.23 -6.85 1.19
CA PHE A 25 0.88 -7.23 0.82
C PHE A 25 0.21 -6.00 0.20
N LEU A 26 -0.03 -6.05 -1.09
CA LEU A 26 -0.53 -4.90 -1.85
C LEU A 26 -2.05 -4.97 -1.93
N VAL A 27 -2.73 -3.95 -1.44
CA VAL A 27 -4.18 -3.95 -1.37
C VAL A 27 -4.76 -2.71 -2.07
N ASP A 28 -5.55 -2.97 -3.11
CA ASP A 28 -6.31 -1.93 -3.79
C ASP A 28 -7.63 -1.79 -3.06
N VAL A 29 -7.85 -0.62 -2.47
CA VAL A 29 -9.07 -0.37 -1.68
C VAL A 29 -10.14 0.36 -2.48
N ARG A 30 -9.99 0.40 -3.81
CA ARG A 30 -11.01 0.94 -4.71
C ARG A 30 -12.15 -0.06 -4.86
N SER A 31 -13.18 0.34 -5.59
CA SER A 31 -14.27 -0.56 -5.89
C SER A 31 -13.78 -1.71 -6.77
N ARG A 32 -14.57 -2.79 -6.80
CA ARG A 32 -14.25 -3.95 -7.61
C ARG A 32 -14.23 -3.61 -9.10
N GLU A 33 -15.15 -2.74 -9.52
CA GLU A 33 -15.22 -2.30 -10.91
C GLU A 33 -13.94 -1.56 -11.31
N GLU A 34 -13.48 -0.67 -10.46
CA GLU A 34 -12.23 0.04 -10.74
C GLU A 34 -11.05 -0.92 -10.81
N PHE A 35 -10.99 -1.86 -9.89
CA PHE A 35 -9.93 -2.86 -9.85
C PHE A 35 -9.91 -3.68 -11.15
N ASN A 36 -11.08 -4.07 -11.62
CA ASN A 36 -11.19 -4.89 -12.83
C ASN A 36 -10.76 -4.16 -14.09
N GLU A 37 -10.83 -2.83 -14.08
CA GLU A 37 -10.38 -2.02 -15.22
C GLU A 37 -8.87 -1.88 -15.29
N GLY A 38 -8.19 -2.19 -14.20
CA GLY A 38 -6.74 -2.13 -14.14
C GLY A 38 -6.28 -1.82 -12.73
N SER A 39 -5.20 -2.45 -12.32
CA SER A 39 -4.64 -2.25 -10.99
C SER A 39 -3.18 -2.66 -10.99
N VAL A 40 -2.59 -2.63 -9.81
CA VAL A 40 -1.20 -3.03 -9.60
C VAL A 40 -1.09 -4.55 -9.73
N ARG A 41 -0.10 -4.98 -10.47
CA ARG A 41 0.16 -6.41 -10.63
C ARG A 41 0.44 -7.05 -9.27
N GLY A 42 -0.26 -8.12 -8.98
CA GLY A 42 -0.10 -8.84 -7.72
C GLY A 42 -0.93 -8.30 -6.58
N ALA A 43 -1.70 -7.25 -6.82
CA ALA A 43 -2.52 -6.68 -5.77
C ALA A 43 -3.80 -7.47 -5.55
N VAL A 44 -4.29 -7.40 -4.32
CA VAL A 44 -5.59 -7.95 -3.94
C VAL A 44 -6.56 -6.78 -3.81
N ASN A 45 -7.79 -6.98 -4.23
CA ASN A 45 -8.82 -5.95 -4.09
C ASN A 45 -9.66 -6.20 -2.83
N ILE A 46 -9.56 -5.27 -1.89
CA ILE A 46 -10.41 -5.25 -0.70
C ILE A 46 -10.96 -3.83 -0.60
N PRO A 47 -12.17 -3.58 -1.12
CA PRO A 47 -12.72 -2.23 -1.11
C PRO A 47 -12.77 -1.66 0.31
N LEU A 48 -12.68 -0.35 0.39
CA LEU A 48 -12.63 0.35 1.68
C LEU A 48 -13.73 -0.08 2.64
N ASP A 49 -14.95 -0.24 2.15
CA ASP A 49 -16.09 -0.62 3.00
C ASP A 49 -16.07 -2.09 3.41
N ARG A 50 -15.12 -2.85 2.93
CA ARG A 50 -14.97 -4.27 3.28
C ARG A 50 -13.76 -4.57 4.15
N ILE A 51 -13.00 -3.55 4.52
CA ILE A 51 -11.76 -3.74 5.27
C ILE A 51 -12.02 -4.49 6.59
N GLN A 52 -12.99 -4.02 7.37
CA GLN A 52 -13.25 -4.62 8.68
C GLN A 52 -13.71 -6.05 8.58
N GLN A 53 -14.48 -6.39 7.56
CA GLN A 53 -14.97 -7.75 7.36
C GLN A 53 -13.87 -8.70 6.93
N ASN A 54 -12.78 -8.16 6.41
CA ASN A 54 -11.68 -8.96 5.89
C ASN A 54 -10.41 -8.77 6.71
N ILE A 55 -10.56 -8.41 7.97
CA ILE A 55 -9.41 -8.08 8.80
C ILE A 55 -8.43 -9.24 8.95
N ALA A 56 -8.93 -10.47 8.92
CA ALA A 56 -8.09 -11.64 9.04
C ALA A 56 -7.09 -11.76 7.90
N THR A 57 -7.44 -11.23 6.73
CA THR A 57 -6.56 -11.26 5.56
C THR A 57 -5.30 -10.44 5.76
N PHE A 58 -5.37 -9.44 6.64
CA PHE A 58 -4.25 -8.54 6.90
C PHE A 58 -3.30 -9.07 7.97
N LYS A 59 -3.69 -10.11 8.69
CA LYS A 59 -2.88 -10.64 9.78
C LYS A 59 -1.66 -11.37 9.25
N ASN A 60 -0.57 -11.30 10.02
CA ASN A 60 0.67 -12.01 9.74
C ASN A 60 1.38 -11.54 8.47
N LYS A 61 1.09 -10.33 8.04
CA LYS A 61 1.81 -9.72 6.93
C LYS A 61 2.94 -8.88 7.49
N LYS A 62 4.10 -8.93 6.84
CA LYS A 62 5.24 -8.13 7.26
C LYS A 62 4.97 -6.65 7.03
N ASN A 63 4.50 -6.32 5.84
CA ASN A 63 4.18 -4.95 5.47
C ASN A 63 2.90 -4.96 4.64
N ILE A 64 2.08 -3.95 4.85
CA ILE A 64 0.84 -3.77 4.11
C ILE A 64 0.90 -2.42 3.41
N VAL A 65 0.66 -2.40 2.10
CA VAL A 65 0.57 -1.15 1.34
C VAL A 65 -0.82 -1.07 0.75
N VAL A 66 -1.55 -0.04 1.15
CA VAL A 66 -2.90 0.21 0.63
C VAL A 66 -2.84 1.37 -0.35
N PHE A 67 -3.65 1.33 -1.40
CA PHE A 67 -3.66 2.37 -2.40
C PHE A 67 -5.05 2.47 -3.03
N CYS A 68 -5.29 3.58 -3.71
CA CYS A 68 -6.54 3.80 -4.39
C CYS A 68 -6.29 4.69 -5.60
N ARG A 69 -7.29 5.44 -6.03
CA ARG A 69 -7.14 6.30 -7.20
C ARG A 69 -6.42 7.61 -6.87
N SER A 70 -6.74 8.21 -5.71
CA SER A 70 -6.21 9.53 -5.35
C SER A 70 -5.42 9.53 -4.05
N GLY A 71 -5.47 8.44 -3.30
CA GLY A 71 -4.83 8.36 -1.98
C GLY A 71 -5.76 8.64 -0.83
N MET A 72 -6.98 9.09 -1.09
CA MET A 72 -7.92 9.44 -0.02
C MET A 72 -8.57 8.21 0.61
N ARG A 73 -9.08 7.31 -0.21
CA ARG A 73 -9.67 6.07 0.32
C ARG A 73 -8.60 5.23 1.01
N SER A 74 -7.40 5.20 0.46
CA SER A 74 -6.32 4.44 1.07
C SER A 74 -5.86 5.06 2.39
N SER A 75 -5.94 6.37 2.51
CA SER A 75 -5.68 7.03 3.79
C SER A 75 -6.70 6.59 4.85
N GLN A 76 -7.97 6.50 4.46
CA GLN A 76 -9.02 6.03 5.36
C GLN A 76 -8.81 4.56 5.71
N ALA A 77 -8.42 3.75 4.74
CA ALA A 77 -8.14 2.34 4.98
C ALA A 77 -7.01 2.16 5.99
N LYS A 78 -5.96 2.95 5.84
CA LYS A 78 -4.84 2.91 6.78
C LYS A 78 -5.32 3.26 8.20
N SER A 79 -6.14 4.29 8.33
CA SER A 79 -6.66 4.68 9.63
C SER A 79 -7.50 3.57 10.27
N ILE A 80 -8.33 2.90 9.47
CA ILE A 80 -9.14 1.79 9.96
C ILE A 80 -8.24 0.67 10.48
N LEU A 81 -7.24 0.31 9.68
CA LEU A 81 -6.33 -0.77 10.05
C LEU A 81 -5.53 -0.43 11.30
N GLU A 82 -5.07 0.80 11.41
CA GLU A 82 -4.33 1.23 12.59
C GLU A 82 -5.19 1.17 13.85
N ARG A 83 -6.45 1.57 13.75
CA ARG A 83 -7.37 1.48 14.90
C ARG A 83 -7.63 0.03 15.29
N MET A 84 -7.46 -0.90 14.37
CA MET A 84 -7.64 -2.32 14.64
C MET A 84 -6.33 -3.01 15.06
N GLY A 85 -5.29 -2.24 15.29
CA GLY A 85 -4.05 -2.75 15.88
C GLY A 85 -2.91 -3.01 14.91
N PHE A 86 -3.06 -2.67 13.65
CA PHE A 86 -1.98 -2.87 12.67
C PHE A 86 -1.07 -1.65 12.65
N ASP A 87 0.22 -1.86 12.83
CA ASP A 87 1.22 -0.78 12.85
C ASP A 87 2.14 -0.82 11.64
N ASN A 88 1.86 -1.67 10.67
CA ASN A 88 2.72 -1.92 9.53
C ASN A 88 2.04 -1.55 8.21
N VAL A 89 1.19 -0.52 8.22
CA VAL A 89 0.42 -0.10 7.07
C VAL A 89 0.98 1.18 6.50
N THR A 90 1.18 1.20 5.20
CA THR A 90 1.65 2.37 4.46
C THR A 90 0.62 2.75 3.41
N ASN A 91 0.33 4.04 3.29
CA ASN A 91 -0.50 4.54 2.21
C ASN A 91 0.38 4.74 0.98
N GLY A 92 0.17 3.93 -0.03
CA GLY A 92 0.92 4.02 -1.29
C GLY A 92 0.44 5.12 -2.22
N GLY A 93 -0.69 5.73 -1.90
CA GLY A 93 -1.24 6.81 -2.71
C GLY A 93 -2.06 6.29 -3.88
N THR A 94 -1.69 6.69 -5.09
CA THR A 94 -2.39 6.25 -6.28
C THR A 94 -1.87 4.89 -6.73
N TRP A 95 -2.75 4.10 -7.35
CA TRP A 95 -2.32 2.81 -7.84
C TRP A 95 -1.27 2.96 -8.96
N HIS A 96 -1.32 4.05 -9.71
CA HIS A 96 -0.30 4.33 -10.73
C HIS A 96 1.07 4.53 -10.09
N ASN A 97 1.11 5.22 -8.95
CA ASN A 97 2.36 5.42 -8.23
C ASN A 97 2.96 4.08 -7.79
N VAL A 98 2.14 3.22 -7.20
CA VAL A 98 2.59 1.91 -6.76
C VAL A 98 3.05 1.07 -7.94
N GLN A 99 2.29 1.06 -9.02
CA GLN A 99 2.65 0.31 -10.22
C GLN A 99 3.98 0.80 -10.79
N ASN A 100 4.19 2.11 -10.81
CA ASN A 100 5.44 2.67 -11.30
C ASN A 100 6.63 2.26 -10.44
N GLN A 101 6.44 2.17 -9.13
CA GLN A 101 7.50 1.72 -8.23
C GLN A 101 7.89 0.27 -8.51
N LEU A 102 6.92 -0.57 -8.84
CA LEU A 102 7.20 -1.96 -9.18
C LEU A 102 7.89 -2.13 -10.52
N SER A 103 7.58 -1.25 -11.46
CA SER A 103 8.09 -1.37 -12.83
C SER A 103 9.54 -0.92 -12.97
N ASN A 104 10.05 -0.19 -12.00
CA ASN A 104 11.40 0.34 -12.08
C ASN A 104 12.45 -0.60 -11.47
#